data_b360fe50187210120aa304c21c122b40
#
_entry.id   b360fe50187210120aa304c21c122b40
#
_cell.length_a   1.000
_cell.length_b   1.000
_cell.length_c   1.000
_cell.angle_alpha   90.00
_cell.angle_beta   90.00
_cell.angle_gamma   90.00
#
_symmetry.space_group_name_H-M   'P 1'
#
loop_
_entity.id
_entity.type
_entity.pdbx_description
1 polymer ?
#
loop_
_entity_poly.entity_id
_entity_poly.type
_entity_poly.pdbx_seq_one_letter_code
_entity_poly.pdbx_strand_id
1 'polypeptide(L)'
;DIMPMETDTLEFAANVDGDWFFHCHILYHMMSGMNRVFAVGDYQNPYLPDKAKAYKALQRESNMPHFMAQNDFATNGNDGEAMLQNARWSLGTEWRLGYNDMHGYEVETHLGRYIGKMQWLMPFIGFDWRYRKMGIDEHETNLFGQKNEKDTRRAVSLGVMYTLPMLVNFQAEVYHDGIVRLSLMREDIPISKRLRGGFMVNTDFEYMAELRYIINKNIGIRTHYDSDMG
;
A
#
# COMPACT_ATOMS: atom_id res chain seq x y z
N ASP A 1 -1.89 11.61 -20.89
CA ASP A 1 -1.72 10.90 -19.62
C ASP A 1 -2.03 11.86 -18.48
N ILE A 2 -2.85 11.41 -17.52
CA ILE A 2 -3.16 12.15 -16.30
C ILE A 2 -2.24 11.58 -15.21
N MET A 3 -1.46 12.44 -14.58
CA MET A 3 -0.56 12.02 -13.50
C MET A 3 -1.35 11.66 -12.22
N PRO A 4 -0.79 10.84 -11.34
CA PRO A 4 -1.42 10.56 -10.06
C PRO A 4 -1.79 11.85 -9.32
N MET A 5 -3.03 11.92 -8.81
CA MET A 5 -3.61 13.08 -8.10
C MET A 5 -3.94 14.30 -9.00
N GLU A 6 -3.72 14.22 -10.30
CA GLU A 6 -4.23 15.22 -11.24
C GLU A 6 -5.71 14.99 -11.57
N THR A 7 -6.37 16.09 -11.96
CA THR A 7 -7.76 16.08 -12.42
C THR A 7 -7.80 16.66 -13.82
N ASP A 8 -8.49 15.99 -14.70
CA ASP A 8 -8.78 16.51 -16.05
C ASP A 8 -10.29 16.67 -16.24
N THR A 9 -10.69 17.56 -17.14
CA THR A 9 -12.09 17.84 -17.44
C THR A 9 -12.36 17.51 -18.91
N LEU A 10 -13.30 16.60 -19.13
CA LEU A 10 -13.78 16.24 -20.46
C LEU A 10 -15.16 16.83 -20.68
N GLU A 11 -15.33 17.55 -21.79
CA GLU A 11 -16.62 18.04 -22.26
C GLU A 11 -17.06 17.24 -23.50
N PHE A 12 -18.26 16.72 -23.47
CA PHE A 12 -18.82 16.00 -24.60
C PHE A 12 -20.34 16.21 -24.68
N ALA A 13 -20.88 16.10 -25.89
CA ALA A 13 -22.33 16.19 -26.14
C ALA A 13 -22.99 14.82 -25.88
N ALA A 14 -23.80 14.72 -24.83
CA ALA A 14 -24.61 13.54 -24.54
C ALA A 14 -25.96 13.60 -25.28
N ASN A 15 -25.96 13.39 -26.60
CA ASN A 15 -27.10 13.55 -27.50
C ASN A 15 -27.70 12.22 -27.97
N VAL A 16 -27.25 11.12 -27.45
CA VAL A 16 -27.76 9.76 -27.75
C VAL A 16 -28.15 9.08 -26.45
N ASP A 17 -29.40 8.68 -26.35
CA ASP A 17 -29.90 7.96 -25.16
C ASP A 17 -29.25 6.59 -25.02
N GLY A 18 -28.95 6.20 -23.77
CA GLY A 18 -28.36 4.92 -23.47
C GLY A 18 -27.52 4.89 -22.22
N ASP A 19 -27.03 3.71 -21.90
CA ASP A 19 -26.03 3.49 -20.84
C ASP A 19 -24.63 3.42 -21.48
N TRP A 20 -23.85 4.50 -21.32
CA TRP A 20 -22.53 4.63 -21.93
C TRP A 20 -21.45 4.24 -20.94
N PHE A 21 -20.64 3.26 -21.32
CA PHE A 21 -19.56 2.75 -20.47
C PHE A 21 -18.29 3.57 -20.69
N PHE A 22 -17.92 4.36 -19.70
CA PHE A 22 -16.68 5.13 -19.65
C PHE A 22 -15.67 4.41 -18.76
N HIS A 23 -14.49 4.07 -19.30
CA HIS A 23 -13.55 3.25 -18.57
C HIS A 23 -12.11 3.50 -18.98
N CYS A 24 -11.18 3.15 -18.11
CA CYS A 24 -9.77 3.06 -18.45
C CYS A 24 -9.55 1.91 -19.44
N HIS A 25 -8.78 2.14 -20.48
CA HIS A 25 -8.48 1.13 -21.49
C HIS A 25 -7.41 0.10 -21.05
N ILE A 26 -6.79 0.31 -19.89
CA ILE A 26 -5.93 -0.68 -19.25
C ILE A 26 -6.85 -1.67 -18.53
N LEU A 27 -6.86 -2.91 -18.99
CA LEU A 27 -7.88 -3.90 -18.64
C LEU A 27 -7.96 -4.16 -17.12
N TYR A 28 -6.84 -4.31 -16.44
CA TYR A 28 -6.82 -4.54 -14.99
C TYR A 28 -7.22 -3.30 -14.18
N HIS A 29 -6.97 -2.07 -14.66
CA HIS A 29 -7.50 -0.85 -14.04
C HIS A 29 -9.02 -0.80 -14.16
N MET A 30 -9.55 -1.10 -15.35
CA MET A 30 -10.99 -1.19 -15.59
C MET A 30 -11.64 -2.22 -14.64
N MET A 31 -11.06 -3.42 -14.55
CA MET A 31 -11.54 -4.51 -13.68
C MET A 31 -11.44 -4.16 -12.19
N SER A 32 -10.46 -3.35 -11.81
CA SER A 32 -10.30 -2.84 -10.44
C SER A 32 -11.22 -1.66 -10.09
N GLY A 33 -12.14 -1.28 -10.99
CA GLY A 33 -13.15 -0.25 -10.74
C GLY A 33 -12.89 1.11 -11.37
N MET A 34 -11.86 1.25 -12.24
CA MET A 34 -11.66 2.47 -13.01
C MET A 34 -12.63 2.54 -14.19
N ASN A 35 -13.91 2.59 -13.87
CA ASN A 35 -15.02 2.65 -14.82
C ASN A 35 -16.23 3.38 -14.24
N ARG A 36 -17.08 3.88 -15.12
CA ARG A 36 -18.36 4.49 -14.79
C ARG A 36 -19.35 4.25 -15.92
N VAL A 37 -20.63 4.32 -15.59
CA VAL A 37 -21.70 4.31 -16.58
C VAL A 37 -22.37 5.67 -16.57
N PHE A 38 -22.44 6.31 -17.73
CA PHE A 38 -23.22 7.51 -17.95
C PHE A 38 -24.58 7.11 -18.54
N ALA A 39 -25.65 7.23 -17.75
CA ALA A 39 -26.99 7.03 -18.22
C ALA A 39 -27.53 8.34 -18.85
N VAL A 40 -27.86 8.29 -20.11
CA VAL A 40 -28.42 9.44 -20.86
C VAL A 40 -29.87 9.12 -21.25
N GLY A 41 -30.79 10.04 -20.91
CA GLY A 41 -32.21 9.86 -21.14
C GLY A 41 -32.88 8.78 -20.29
N ASP A 42 -34.08 8.40 -20.64
CA ASP A 42 -34.90 7.37 -19.96
C ASP A 42 -34.71 5.96 -20.56
N TYR A 43 -33.58 5.71 -21.19
CA TYR A 43 -33.29 4.43 -21.83
C TYR A 43 -33.32 3.28 -20.84
N GLN A 44 -34.12 2.24 -21.17
CA GLN A 44 -34.09 0.98 -20.44
C GLN A 44 -33.32 -0.07 -21.26
N ASN A 45 -32.18 -0.51 -20.74
CA ASN A 45 -31.40 -1.53 -21.39
C ASN A 45 -32.13 -2.89 -21.32
N PRO A 46 -32.52 -3.49 -22.45
CA PRO A 46 -33.26 -4.76 -22.45
C PRO A 46 -32.43 -5.93 -21.90
N TYR A 47 -31.10 -5.83 -21.92
CA TYR A 47 -30.18 -6.83 -21.34
C TYR A 47 -29.97 -6.64 -19.84
N LEU A 48 -30.46 -5.55 -19.27
CA LEU A 48 -30.33 -5.21 -17.84
C LEU A 48 -31.71 -4.81 -17.26
N PRO A 49 -32.68 -5.73 -17.24
CA PRO A 49 -34.06 -5.41 -16.83
C PRO A 49 -34.19 -5.00 -15.37
N ASP A 50 -33.27 -5.43 -14.51
CA ASP A 50 -33.21 -5.07 -13.10
C ASP A 50 -31.84 -4.44 -12.74
N LYS A 51 -31.73 -3.14 -12.92
CA LYS A 51 -30.54 -2.35 -12.62
C LYS A 51 -30.13 -2.45 -11.14
N ALA A 52 -31.10 -2.53 -10.21
CA ALA A 52 -30.79 -2.63 -8.78
C ALA A 52 -30.16 -3.97 -8.40
N LYS A 53 -30.62 -5.06 -8.99
CA LYS A 53 -30.05 -6.39 -8.81
C LYS A 53 -28.66 -6.48 -9.42
N ALA A 54 -28.47 -5.95 -10.63
CA ALA A 54 -27.18 -5.88 -11.30
C ALA A 54 -26.16 -5.06 -10.48
N TYR A 55 -26.58 -3.91 -9.96
CA TYR A 55 -25.72 -3.08 -9.10
C TYR A 55 -25.30 -3.80 -7.80
N LYS A 56 -26.23 -4.50 -7.15
CA LYS A 56 -25.89 -5.32 -5.96
C LYS A 56 -24.92 -6.44 -6.29
N ALA A 57 -25.06 -7.07 -7.45
CA ALA A 57 -24.13 -8.11 -7.91
C ALA A 57 -22.72 -7.52 -8.14
N LEU A 58 -22.63 -6.37 -8.81
CA LEU A 58 -21.38 -5.65 -9.03
C LEU A 58 -20.72 -5.22 -7.71
N GLN A 59 -21.50 -4.68 -6.76
CA GLN A 59 -20.96 -4.33 -5.45
C GLN A 59 -20.40 -5.55 -4.70
N ARG A 60 -21.08 -6.69 -4.78
CA ARG A 60 -20.60 -7.93 -4.14
C ARG A 60 -19.31 -8.42 -4.78
N GLU A 61 -19.22 -8.38 -6.11
CA GLU A 61 -18.02 -8.75 -6.85
C GLU A 61 -16.85 -7.81 -6.55
N SER A 62 -17.09 -6.49 -6.50
CA SER A 62 -16.08 -5.48 -6.14
C SER A 62 -15.59 -5.58 -4.69
N ASN A 63 -16.35 -6.25 -3.82
CA ASN A 63 -15.97 -6.49 -2.42
C ASN A 63 -15.34 -7.88 -2.19
N MET A 64 -15.10 -8.65 -3.24
CA MET A 64 -14.37 -9.91 -3.10
C MET A 64 -12.92 -9.63 -2.66
N PRO A 65 -12.41 -10.38 -1.67
CA PRO A 65 -11.03 -10.23 -1.26
C PRO A 65 -10.09 -10.84 -2.30
N HIS A 66 -9.00 -10.17 -2.57
CA HIS A 66 -7.90 -10.62 -3.42
C HIS A 66 -6.66 -10.83 -2.54
N PHE A 67 -5.99 -11.95 -2.76
CA PHE A 67 -4.74 -12.26 -2.08
C PHE A 67 -3.57 -11.96 -3.00
N MET A 68 -2.55 -11.31 -2.46
CA MET A 68 -1.26 -11.08 -3.08
C MET A 68 -0.17 -11.46 -2.08
N ALA A 69 0.92 -12.03 -2.56
CA ALA A 69 2.13 -12.21 -1.76
C ALA A 69 3.35 -12.03 -2.64
N GLN A 70 4.36 -11.40 -2.09
CA GLN A 70 5.66 -11.20 -2.71
C GLN A 70 6.74 -11.52 -1.69
N ASN A 71 7.86 -12.07 -2.15
CA ASN A 71 9.01 -12.35 -1.31
C ASN A 71 10.30 -12.16 -2.10
N ASP A 72 11.20 -11.38 -1.54
CA ASP A 72 12.51 -11.08 -2.10
C ASP A 72 13.60 -11.76 -1.25
N PHE A 73 14.51 -12.46 -1.92
CA PHE A 73 15.68 -13.08 -1.28
C PHE A 73 16.90 -12.23 -1.55
N ALA A 74 17.48 -11.68 -0.50
CA ALA A 74 18.69 -10.89 -0.55
C ALA A 74 19.90 -11.70 -0.01
N THR A 75 21.08 -11.10 -0.04
CA THR A 75 22.30 -11.75 0.45
C THR A 75 22.38 -11.82 1.98
N ASN A 76 21.70 -10.91 2.67
CA ASN A 76 21.71 -10.74 4.12
C ASN A 76 20.39 -11.13 4.81
N GLY A 77 19.33 -11.32 4.04
CA GLY A 77 18.02 -11.61 4.61
C GLY A 77 16.97 -11.94 3.54
N ASN A 78 15.74 -11.94 3.98
CA ASN A 78 14.56 -12.21 3.20
C ASN A 78 13.49 -11.21 3.61
N ASP A 79 12.98 -10.45 2.64
CA ASP A 79 11.90 -9.48 2.82
C ASP A 79 10.69 -9.95 2.07
N GLY A 80 9.52 -9.75 2.64
CA GLY A 80 8.30 -10.09 1.95
C GLY A 80 7.08 -9.42 2.51
N GLU A 81 6.03 -9.54 1.75
CA GLU A 81 4.71 -9.07 2.11
C GLU A 81 3.64 -10.07 1.69
N ALA A 82 2.56 -10.09 2.42
CA ALA A 82 1.33 -10.78 2.06
C ALA A 82 0.14 -9.89 2.37
N MET A 83 -0.77 -9.76 1.42
CA MET A 83 -1.91 -8.88 1.53
C MET A 83 -3.20 -9.59 1.13
N LEU A 84 -4.23 -9.44 1.95
CA LEU A 84 -5.60 -9.80 1.64
C LEU A 84 -6.44 -8.51 1.62
N GLN A 85 -6.86 -8.10 0.46
CA GLN A 85 -7.50 -6.80 0.27
C GLN A 85 -8.76 -6.88 -0.58
N ASN A 86 -9.75 -6.06 -0.26
CA ASN A 86 -10.88 -5.73 -1.12
C ASN A 86 -10.99 -4.20 -1.31
N ALA A 87 -12.11 -3.74 -1.90
CA ALA A 87 -12.31 -2.31 -2.15
C ALA A 87 -12.26 -1.42 -0.88
N ARG A 88 -12.40 -1.98 0.32
CA ARG A 88 -12.49 -1.20 1.57
C ARG A 88 -11.59 -1.70 2.69
N TRP A 89 -11.29 -2.98 2.75
CA TRP A 89 -10.52 -3.59 3.80
C TRP A 89 -9.18 -4.05 3.29
N SER A 90 -8.15 -3.87 4.10
CA SER A 90 -6.79 -4.35 3.84
C SER A 90 -6.26 -5.04 5.09
N LEU A 91 -5.87 -6.29 4.95
CA LEU A 91 -5.06 -7.01 5.91
C LEU A 91 -3.71 -7.27 5.25
N GLY A 92 -2.69 -6.57 5.69
CA GLY A 92 -1.32 -6.71 5.21
C GLY A 92 -0.42 -7.23 6.30
N THR A 93 0.53 -8.06 5.93
CA THR A 93 1.64 -8.50 6.77
C THR A 93 2.92 -8.32 5.98
N GLU A 94 3.86 -7.60 6.55
CA GLU A 94 5.19 -7.40 6.01
C GLU A 94 6.18 -8.09 6.95
N TRP A 95 7.20 -8.71 6.40
CA TRP A 95 8.26 -9.33 7.19
C TRP A 95 9.62 -9.04 6.61
N ARG A 96 10.56 -8.97 7.51
CA ARG A 96 11.99 -8.87 7.26
C ARG A 96 12.70 -9.87 8.13
N LEU A 97 13.40 -10.82 7.52
CA LEU A 97 14.01 -11.95 8.19
C LEU A 97 15.51 -11.98 7.87
N GLY A 98 16.34 -11.54 8.81
CA GLY A 98 17.80 -11.64 8.69
C GLY A 98 18.28 -13.09 8.79
N TYR A 99 19.37 -13.41 8.10
CA TYR A 99 19.95 -14.77 8.16
C TYR A 99 20.83 -15.01 9.41
N ASN A 100 20.96 -14.01 10.25
CA ASN A 100 21.69 -14.11 11.52
C ASN A 100 21.02 -13.29 12.63
N ASP A 101 21.39 -13.56 13.88
CA ASP A 101 20.80 -12.90 15.06
C ASP A 101 21.09 -11.40 15.14
N MET A 102 22.11 -10.90 14.47
CA MET A 102 22.42 -9.47 14.44
C MET A 102 21.47 -8.69 13.53
N HIS A 103 20.99 -9.31 12.47
CA HIS A 103 19.96 -8.72 11.60
C HIS A 103 18.56 -8.96 12.17
N GLY A 104 18.37 -10.06 12.91
CA GLY A 104 17.13 -10.37 13.59
C GLY A 104 15.95 -10.61 12.66
N TYR A 105 14.76 -10.32 13.15
CA TYR A 105 13.53 -10.35 12.34
C TYR A 105 12.57 -9.25 12.78
N GLU A 106 11.76 -8.84 11.83
CA GLU A 106 10.66 -7.91 12.02
C GLU A 106 9.45 -8.39 11.24
N VAL A 107 8.30 -8.38 11.88
CA VAL A 107 7.01 -8.73 11.27
C VAL A 107 5.98 -7.69 11.70
N GLU A 108 5.46 -6.95 10.75
CA GLU A 108 4.38 -6.00 10.98
C GLU A 108 3.11 -6.47 10.30
N THR A 109 1.99 -6.38 11.00
CA THR A 109 0.67 -6.75 10.46
C THR A 109 -0.30 -5.62 10.71
N HIS A 110 -1.00 -5.19 9.67
CA HIS A 110 -1.98 -4.12 9.74
C HIS A 110 -3.33 -4.57 9.21
N LEU A 111 -4.38 -4.35 10.00
CA LEU A 111 -5.76 -4.48 9.56
C LEU A 111 -6.37 -3.08 9.47
N GLY A 112 -6.57 -2.60 8.26
CA GLY A 112 -7.06 -1.27 7.98
C GLY A 112 -8.36 -1.24 7.18
N ARG A 113 -9.01 -0.09 7.20
CA ARG A 113 -10.20 0.18 6.41
C ARG A 113 -10.10 1.53 5.71
N TYR A 114 -10.14 1.52 4.40
CA TYR A 114 -10.20 2.74 3.60
C TYR A 114 -11.53 3.46 3.81
N ILE A 115 -11.47 4.74 4.13
CA ILE A 115 -12.63 5.59 4.38
C ILE A 115 -12.68 6.77 3.39
N GLY A 116 -13.87 7.34 3.25
CA GLY A 116 -14.13 8.43 2.31
C GLY A 116 -14.32 7.95 0.87
N LYS A 117 -14.65 8.89 0.00
CA LYS A 117 -14.89 8.62 -1.44
C LYS A 117 -13.59 8.35 -2.20
N MET A 118 -12.53 9.07 -1.84
CA MET A 118 -11.22 9.00 -2.48
C MET A 118 -10.34 7.89 -1.90
N GLN A 119 -10.71 7.31 -0.75
CA GLN A 119 -9.97 6.24 -0.09
C GLN A 119 -8.51 6.58 0.25
N TRP A 120 -8.22 7.85 0.52
CA TRP A 120 -6.87 8.30 0.86
C TRP A 120 -6.52 8.08 2.33
N LEU A 121 -7.54 7.91 3.18
CA LEU A 121 -7.38 7.74 4.62
C LEU A 121 -7.73 6.30 5.00
N MET A 122 -6.83 5.65 5.72
CA MET A 122 -7.01 4.30 6.24
C MET A 122 -6.60 4.24 7.72
N PRO A 123 -7.55 4.37 8.65
CA PRO A 123 -7.30 3.94 10.03
C PRO A 123 -7.07 2.44 10.08
N PHE A 124 -6.17 2.00 10.97
CA PHE A 124 -5.82 0.61 11.12
C PHE A 124 -5.47 0.24 12.57
N ILE A 125 -5.51 -1.05 12.84
CA ILE A 125 -4.94 -1.68 14.02
C ILE A 125 -3.73 -2.47 13.55
N GLY A 126 -2.60 -2.29 14.22
CA GLY A 126 -1.33 -2.93 13.89
C GLY A 126 -0.86 -3.87 14.99
N PHE A 127 -0.02 -4.80 14.59
CA PHE A 127 0.77 -5.66 15.47
C PHE A 127 2.19 -5.71 14.95
N ASP A 128 3.15 -5.37 15.82
CA ASP A 128 4.58 -5.33 15.55
C ASP A 128 5.26 -6.41 16.40
N TRP A 129 6.02 -7.27 15.74
CA TRP A 129 6.83 -8.30 16.38
C TRP A 129 8.22 -8.28 15.77
N ARG A 130 9.16 -7.84 16.60
CA ARG A 130 10.56 -7.73 16.19
C ARG A 130 11.52 -8.29 17.21
N TYR A 131 12.64 -8.76 16.73
CA TYR A 131 13.78 -9.22 17.51
C TYR A 131 15.08 -8.88 16.78
N ARG A 132 16.03 -8.31 17.51
CA ARG A 132 17.39 -8.09 17.04
C ARG A 132 18.34 -8.20 18.24
N LYS A 133 19.45 -8.90 18.08
CA LYS A 133 20.47 -8.96 19.12
C LYS A 133 21.24 -7.65 19.14
N MET A 134 20.97 -6.82 20.13
CA MET A 134 21.67 -5.54 20.34
C MET A 134 22.92 -5.72 21.21
N GLY A 135 23.92 -4.87 21.01
CA GLY A 135 25.08 -4.76 21.90
C GLY A 135 24.68 -4.19 23.27
N ILE A 136 25.46 -4.45 24.31
CA ILE A 136 25.15 -4.13 25.71
C ILE A 136 24.95 -2.61 25.95
N ASP A 137 25.42 -1.74 25.07
CA ASP A 137 25.37 -0.27 25.21
C ASP A 137 24.56 0.43 24.08
N GLU A 138 23.91 -0.29 23.20
CA GLU A 138 23.12 0.30 22.09
C GLU A 138 21.67 0.56 22.51
N HIS A 139 21.42 1.73 23.09
CA HIS A 139 20.06 2.24 23.27
C HIS A 139 19.75 3.26 22.19
N GLU A 140 18.95 2.88 21.23
CA GLU A 140 18.42 3.81 20.22
C GLU A 140 17.23 4.58 20.81
N THR A 141 17.25 5.90 20.64
CA THR A 141 16.12 6.75 20.96
C THR A 141 15.54 7.33 19.68
N ASN A 142 14.22 7.35 19.60
CA ASN A 142 13.56 7.95 18.45
C ASN A 142 13.60 9.48 18.50
N LEU A 143 13.07 10.14 17.46
CA LEU A 143 13.02 11.60 17.34
C LEU A 143 12.33 12.30 18.55
N PHE A 144 11.46 11.60 19.24
CA PHE A 144 10.73 12.09 20.42
C PHE A 144 11.46 11.80 21.74
N GLY A 145 12.67 11.23 21.70
CA GLY A 145 13.44 10.83 22.87
C GLY A 145 12.90 9.59 23.58
N GLN A 146 12.03 8.81 22.93
CA GLN A 146 11.52 7.56 23.45
C GLN A 146 12.51 6.42 23.13
N LYS A 147 12.68 5.49 24.07
CA LYS A 147 13.54 4.32 23.83
C LYS A 147 12.85 3.36 22.87
N ASN A 148 13.56 3.00 21.82
CA ASN A 148 13.13 1.97 20.89
C ASN A 148 13.81 0.66 21.26
N GLU A 149 13.05 -0.28 21.86
CA GLU A 149 13.56 -1.60 22.23
C GLU A 149 13.42 -2.55 21.03
N LYS A 150 14.55 -2.82 20.35
CA LYS A 150 14.59 -3.74 19.20
C LYS A 150 14.92 -5.18 19.61
N ASP A 151 15.42 -5.42 20.83
CA ASP A 151 15.85 -6.73 21.30
C ASP A 151 14.75 -7.78 21.29
N THR A 152 13.58 -7.43 21.79
CA THR A 152 12.39 -8.29 21.73
C THR A 152 11.19 -7.40 21.96
N ARG A 153 10.44 -7.11 20.91
CA ARG A 153 9.25 -6.28 21.02
C ARG A 153 8.05 -6.99 20.43
N ARG A 154 6.95 -6.95 21.18
CA ARG A 154 5.62 -7.34 20.70
C ARG A 154 4.66 -6.25 21.11
N ALA A 155 4.23 -5.46 20.16
CA ALA A 155 3.42 -4.29 20.43
C ALA A 155 2.18 -4.27 19.53
N VAL A 156 1.05 -3.87 20.09
CA VAL A 156 -0.16 -3.54 19.35
C VAL A 156 -0.18 -2.04 19.13
N SER A 157 -0.54 -1.63 17.93
CA SER A 157 -0.66 -0.22 17.57
C SER A 157 -2.07 0.15 17.09
N LEU A 158 -2.37 1.42 17.21
CA LEU A 158 -3.46 2.09 16.52
C LEU A 158 -2.84 3.16 15.63
N GLY A 159 -3.22 3.18 14.38
CA GLY A 159 -2.63 4.10 13.45
C GLY A 159 -3.57 4.56 12.35
N VAL A 160 -3.03 5.45 11.55
CA VAL A 160 -3.68 6.01 10.38
C VAL A 160 -2.66 6.14 9.26
N MET A 161 -3.03 5.66 8.08
CA MET A 161 -2.30 5.91 6.85
C MET A 161 -3.06 6.91 6.00
N TYR A 162 -2.34 7.88 5.44
CA TYR A 162 -2.88 8.89 4.54
C TYR A 162 -2.02 8.99 3.28
N THR A 163 -2.67 8.82 2.12
CA THR A 163 -1.98 8.98 0.83
C THR A 163 -1.88 10.45 0.47
N LEU A 164 -0.68 10.97 0.50
CA LEU A 164 -0.31 12.33 0.11
C LEU A 164 -0.20 12.46 -1.43
N PRO A 165 -0.12 13.69 -1.97
CA PRO A 165 0.23 13.91 -3.37
C PRO A 165 1.47 13.15 -3.78
N MET A 166 1.55 12.79 -5.06
CA MET A 166 2.63 11.95 -5.62
C MET A 166 2.67 10.53 -5.06
N LEU A 167 1.56 10.04 -4.48
CA LEU A 167 1.42 8.70 -3.87
C LEU A 167 2.45 8.42 -2.76
N VAL A 168 2.85 9.44 -2.04
CA VAL A 168 3.61 9.27 -0.80
C VAL A 168 2.65 8.85 0.31
N ASN A 169 2.91 7.75 0.96
CA ASN A 169 2.14 7.29 2.11
C ASN A 169 2.75 7.88 3.38
N PHE A 170 1.93 8.62 4.10
CA PHE A 170 2.21 9.06 5.46
C PHE A 170 1.51 8.11 6.42
N GLN A 171 2.23 7.59 7.39
CA GLN A 171 1.70 6.71 8.43
C GLN A 171 2.02 7.30 9.80
N ALA A 172 1.03 7.29 10.68
CA ALA A 172 1.18 7.68 12.07
C ALA A 172 0.62 6.57 12.96
N GLU A 173 1.42 6.11 13.92
CA GLU A 173 1.08 5.02 14.83
C GLU A 173 1.37 5.39 16.27
N VAL A 174 0.51 4.91 17.15
CA VAL A 174 0.72 4.93 18.60
C VAL A 174 0.65 3.50 19.10
N TYR A 175 1.70 3.08 19.74
CA TYR A 175 1.81 1.73 20.31
C TYR A 175 1.30 1.68 21.73
N HIS A 176 0.87 0.49 22.19
CA HIS A 176 0.36 0.30 23.55
C HIS A 176 1.39 0.61 24.65
N ASP A 177 2.68 0.56 24.35
CA ASP A 177 3.81 0.94 25.22
C ASP A 177 4.07 2.46 25.26
N GLY A 178 3.25 3.25 24.54
CA GLY A 178 3.34 4.70 24.50
C GLY A 178 4.32 5.24 23.45
N ILE A 179 4.99 4.39 22.69
CA ILE A 179 5.85 4.81 21.58
C ILE A 179 4.99 5.35 20.44
N VAL A 180 5.45 6.45 19.82
CA VAL A 180 4.84 7.07 18.66
C VAL A 180 5.79 6.96 17.48
N ARG A 181 5.32 6.43 16.34
CA ARG A 181 6.08 6.34 15.09
C ARG A 181 5.35 7.10 13.99
N LEU A 182 6.08 7.95 13.29
CA LEU A 182 5.65 8.58 12.05
C LEU A 182 6.53 8.09 10.92
N SER A 183 5.93 7.70 9.81
CA SER A 183 6.66 7.19 8.65
C SER A 183 6.21 7.88 7.37
N LEU A 184 7.14 8.06 6.46
CA LEU A 184 6.90 8.46 5.07
C LEU A 184 7.52 7.40 4.17
N MET A 185 6.71 6.86 3.27
CA MET A 185 7.17 5.85 2.33
C MET A 185 6.58 6.07 0.95
N ARG A 186 7.34 5.72 -0.05
CA ARG A 186 6.85 5.59 -1.41
C ARG A 186 7.68 4.55 -2.16
N GLU A 187 6.98 3.59 -2.72
CA GLU A 187 7.55 2.56 -3.57
C GLU A 187 7.25 2.85 -5.04
N ASP A 188 7.96 2.15 -5.91
CA ASP A 188 7.76 2.13 -7.36
C ASP A 188 7.72 3.50 -8.04
N ILE A 189 8.60 4.43 -7.59
CA ILE A 189 8.76 5.76 -8.19
C ILE A 189 9.31 5.61 -9.61
N PRO A 190 8.57 6.01 -10.66
CA PRO A 190 9.03 5.90 -12.03
C PRO A 190 10.11 6.96 -12.33
N ILE A 191 11.39 6.56 -12.30
CA ILE A 191 12.53 7.42 -12.68
C ILE A 191 12.69 7.42 -14.20
N SER A 192 12.53 6.25 -14.81
CA SER A 192 12.56 6.08 -16.27
C SER A 192 11.67 4.91 -16.69
N LYS A 193 11.61 4.59 -18.00
CA LYS A 193 10.83 3.45 -18.51
C LYS A 193 11.20 2.10 -17.87
N ARG A 194 12.43 1.96 -17.38
CA ARG A 194 12.96 0.71 -16.83
C ARG A 194 13.51 0.86 -15.42
N LEU A 195 13.69 2.08 -14.93
CA LEU A 195 14.26 2.34 -13.61
C LEU A 195 13.16 2.84 -12.69
N ARG A 196 13.01 2.16 -11.56
CA ARG A 196 12.10 2.49 -10.48
C ARG A 196 12.90 2.74 -9.22
N GLY A 197 12.41 3.60 -8.36
CA GLY A 197 12.98 3.86 -7.05
C GLY A 197 11.95 3.75 -5.95
N GLY A 198 12.40 3.66 -4.72
CA GLY A 198 11.55 3.69 -3.53
C GLY A 198 12.34 4.24 -2.35
N PHE A 199 11.62 4.71 -1.36
CA PHE A 199 12.19 5.14 -0.08
C PHE A 199 11.22 4.93 1.06
N MET A 200 11.76 4.76 2.25
CA MET A 200 11.06 4.82 3.53
C MET A 200 11.94 5.58 4.52
N VAL A 201 11.33 6.43 5.34
CA VAL A 201 11.95 7.07 6.49
C VAL A 201 10.94 7.14 7.62
N ASN A 202 11.40 6.98 8.85
CA ASN A 202 10.54 7.08 10.03
C ASN A 202 11.22 7.84 11.19
N THR A 203 10.46 8.09 12.24
CA THR A 203 10.93 8.81 13.43
C THR A 203 11.83 7.97 14.35
N ASP A 204 11.94 6.69 14.11
CA ASP A 204 12.86 5.78 14.82
C ASP A 204 14.25 5.79 14.18
N PHE A 205 14.50 6.76 13.24
CA PHE A 205 15.72 6.91 12.44
C PHE A 205 16.00 5.74 11.50
N GLU A 206 14.99 4.91 11.25
CA GLU A 206 15.09 3.89 10.24
C GLU A 206 14.82 4.51 8.86
N TYR A 207 15.61 4.11 7.88
CA TYR A 207 15.44 4.55 6.50
C TYR A 207 15.83 3.45 5.54
N MET A 208 15.13 3.39 4.43
CA MET A 208 15.39 2.49 3.32
C MET A 208 15.40 3.28 2.02
N ALA A 209 16.29 2.92 1.12
CA ALA A 209 16.30 3.39 -0.25
C ALA A 209 16.46 2.21 -1.20
N GLU A 210 15.65 2.18 -2.27
CA GLU A 210 15.72 1.11 -3.26
C GLU A 210 15.83 1.63 -4.68
N LEU A 211 16.45 0.82 -5.53
CA LEU A 211 16.45 0.97 -6.98
C LEU A 211 16.15 -0.39 -7.62
N ARG A 212 15.20 -0.37 -8.55
CA ARG A 212 14.81 -1.55 -9.34
C ARG A 212 14.99 -1.26 -10.83
N TYR A 213 15.76 -2.10 -11.49
CA TYR A 213 15.92 -2.05 -12.95
C TYR A 213 15.17 -3.18 -13.61
N ILE A 214 14.21 -2.86 -14.48
CA ILE A 214 13.37 -3.81 -15.20
C ILE A 214 14.07 -4.21 -16.52
N ILE A 215 14.55 -5.44 -16.57
CA ILE A 215 15.21 -5.99 -17.77
C ILE A 215 14.13 -6.35 -18.81
N ASN A 216 13.12 -7.09 -18.39
CA ASN A 216 11.96 -7.47 -19.21
C ASN A 216 10.73 -7.71 -18.30
N LYS A 217 9.61 -8.16 -18.89
CA LYS A 217 8.37 -8.37 -18.13
C LYS A 217 8.43 -9.43 -17.01
N ASN A 218 9.49 -10.27 -17.00
CA ASN A 218 9.63 -11.38 -16.03
C ASN A 218 10.88 -11.25 -15.15
N ILE A 219 11.81 -10.34 -15.50
CA ILE A 219 13.12 -10.25 -14.84
C ILE A 219 13.41 -8.79 -14.53
N GLY A 220 13.75 -8.51 -13.28
CA GLY A 220 14.29 -7.26 -12.80
C GLY A 220 15.41 -7.51 -11.81
N ILE A 221 16.26 -6.52 -11.63
CA ILE A 221 17.29 -6.49 -10.60
C ILE A 221 16.89 -5.40 -9.61
N ARG A 222 16.86 -5.73 -8.34
CA ARG A 222 16.60 -4.80 -7.23
C ARG A 222 17.86 -4.71 -6.37
N THR A 223 18.19 -3.51 -5.96
CA THR A 223 19.15 -3.25 -4.89
C THR A 223 18.49 -2.33 -3.89
N HIS A 224 18.67 -2.58 -2.63
CA HIS A 224 18.22 -1.70 -1.56
C HIS A 224 19.30 -1.58 -0.50
N TYR A 225 19.24 -0.48 0.21
CA TYR A 225 20.00 -0.23 1.41
C TYR A 225 19.03 0.08 2.54
N ASP A 226 19.19 -0.61 3.63
CA ASP A 226 18.38 -0.47 4.83
C ASP A 226 19.28 -0.11 6.02
N SER A 227 18.82 0.82 6.87
CA SER A 227 19.61 1.26 8.03
C SER A 227 19.88 0.17 9.06
N ASP A 228 19.00 -0.84 9.11
CA ASP A 228 19.09 -1.91 10.11
C ASP A 228 19.81 -3.17 9.62
N MET A 229 19.73 -3.44 8.32
CA MET A 229 20.30 -4.66 7.74
C MET A 229 21.45 -4.44 6.75
N GLY A 230 21.65 -3.20 6.30
CA GLY A 230 22.72 -2.81 5.37
C GLY A 230 22.36 -2.94 3.90
#